data_5db635366857a30ba51502c66f8deb13
#
_entry.id   5db635366857a30ba51502c66f8deb13
#
_cell.length_a   1.000
_cell.length_b   1.000
_cell.length_c   1.000
_cell.angle_alpha   90.00
_cell.angle_beta   90.00
_cell.angle_gamma   90.00
#
_symmetry.space_group_name_H-M   'P 1'
#
loop_
_entity.id
_entity.type
_entity.pdbx_description
1 polymer ?
#
loop_
_entity_poly.entity_id
_entity_poly.type
_entity_poly.pdbx_seq_one_letter_code
_entity_poly.pdbx_strand_id
1 'polypeptide(L)'
;MNYQKYTVIFYILFIIVSVFFSVSTLFSQPEKIILDHNNQCKKKERSSVVFPHETHMENFDCIDCHHKYENNSNVLDEDELEEGNPDIMCSACHKMNTQCQLMDVYHGQCLGCHNKNKKNCGLDCPRLCNDCHPKKKR
;
A
#
# COMPACT_ATOMS: atom_id res chain seq x y z
N MET A 1 25.37 -51.43 -16.81
CA MET A 1 25.16 -49.99 -17.11
C MET A 1 24.17 -49.45 -16.08
N ASN A 2 24.60 -48.45 -15.25
CA ASN A 2 23.90 -48.07 -14.00
C ASN A 2 22.67 -47.20 -14.24
N TYR A 3 21.61 -47.70 -14.82
CA TYR A 3 20.35 -46.98 -15.07
C TYR A 3 19.79 -46.34 -13.79
N GLN A 4 19.90 -47.03 -12.67
CA GLN A 4 19.39 -46.57 -11.40
C GLN A 4 20.03 -45.23 -10.92
N LYS A 5 21.34 -45.03 -11.19
CA LYS A 5 22.02 -43.78 -10.85
C LYS A 5 21.53 -42.62 -11.72
N TYR A 6 21.31 -42.81 -12.98
CA TYR A 6 20.82 -41.76 -13.90
C TYR A 6 19.37 -41.35 -13.57
N THR A 7 18.55 -42.32 -13.16
CA THR A 7 17.17 -42.07 -12.74
C THR A 7 17.13 -41.21 -11.49
N VAL A 8 17.97 -41.49 -10.49
CA VAL A 8 18.06 -40.68 -9.27
C VAL A 8 18.54 -39.27 -9.58
N ILE A 9 19.58 -39.13 -10.42
CA ILE A 9 20.09 -37.80 -10.83
C ILE A 9 19.00 -37.01 -11.56
N PHE A 10 18.24 -37.64 -12.45
CA PHE A 10 17.13 -36.99 -13.14
C PHE A 10 16.05 -36.47 -12.18
N TYR A 11 15.63 -37.25 -11.19
CA TYR A 11 14.67 -36.83 -10.20
C TYR A 11 15.19 -35.66 -9.33
N ILE A 12 16.46 -35.69 -8.93
CA ILE A 12 17.07 -34.61 -8.17
C ILE A 12 17.08 -33.30 -8.99
N LEU A 13 17.49 -33.38 -10.27
CA LEU A 13 17.47 -32.22 -11.15
C LEU A 13 16.07 -31.69 -11.39
N PHE A 14 15.08 -32.58 -11.56
CA PHE A 14 13.68 -32.19 -11.72
C PHE A 14 13.14 -31.51 -10.49
N ILE A 15 13.46 -31.96 -9.28
CA ILE A 15 13.07 -31.33 -8.01
C ILE A 15 13.72 -29.95 -7.90
N ILE A 16 15.02 -29.85 -8.19
CA ILE A 16 15.74 -28.57 -8.14
C ILE A 16 15.09 -27.57 -9.13
N VAL A 17 14.83 -27.96 -10.34
CA VAL A 17 14.18 -27.12 -11.35
C VAL A 17 12.77 -26.73 -10.89
N SER A 18 11.98 -27.66 -10.35
CA SER A 18 10.63 -27.35 -9.86
C SER A 18 10.64 -26.36 -8.68
N VAL A 19 11.62 -26.46 -7.78
CA VAL A 19 11.79 -25.49 -6.68
C VAL A 19 12.17 -24.11 -7.21
N PHE A 20 13.04 -24.03 -8.23
CA PHE A 20 13.39 -22.75 -8.86
C PHE A 20 12.21 -22.08 -9.56
N PHE A 21 11.31 -22.86 -10.18
CA PHE A 21 10.09 -22.32 -10.81
C PHE A 21 8.97 -21.99 -9.81
N SER A 22 9.05 -22.51 -8.58
CA SER A 22 8.08 -22.21 -7.52
C SER A 22 8.42 -20.96 -6.71
N VAL A 23 9.53 -20.27 -6.99
CA VAL A 23 9.81 -18.95 -6.44
C VAL A 23 8.88 -17.98 -7.15
N SER A 24 7.67 -17.87 -6.61
CA SER A 24 6.74 -16.80 -6.96
C SER A 24 7.49 -15.48 -6.82
N THR A 25 7.44 -14.66 -7.84
CA THR A 25 7.87 -13.27 -7.73
C THR A 25 7.08 -12.66 -6.57
N LEU A 26 7.75 -12.49 -5.43
CA LEU A 26 7.19 -11.70 -4.33
C LEU A 26 7.06 -10.28 -4.91
N PHE A 27 5.86 -9.90 -5.31
CA PHE A 27 5.54 -8.53 -5.60
C PHE A 27 5.69 -7.76 -4.29
N SER A 28 6.84 -7.13 -4.15
CA SER A 28 7.09 -6.26 -3.00
C SER A 28 6.33 -4.97 -3.25
N GLN A 29 5.34 -4.71 -2.43
CA GLN A 29 4.66 -3.41 -2.40
C GLN A 29 5.68 -2.30 -2.07
N PRO A 30 5.52 -1.08 -2.59
CA PRO A 30 6.49 0.00 -2.36
C PRO A 30 6.61 0.34 -0.87
N GLU A 31 7.84 0.39 -0.38
CA GLU A 31 8.17 0.77 1.01
C GLU A 31 7.60 2.15 1.37
N LYS A 32 7.71 3.10 0.44
CA LYS A 32 7.27 4.49 0.61
C LYS A 32 6.50 4.97 -0.61
N ILE A 33 5.39 5.64 -0.37
CA ILE A 33 4.55 6.22 -1.40
C ILE A 33 4.55 7.74 -1.25
N ILE A 34 4.77 8.47 -2.35
CA ILE A 34 4.66 9.93 -2.37
C ILE A 34 3.23 10.30 -2.75
N LEU A 35 2.48 10.79 -1.77
CA LEU A 35 1.14 11.31 -2.01
C LEU A 35 1.24 12.74 -2.53
N ASP A 36 1.19 12.87 -3.84
CA ASP A 36 1.26 14.16 -4.55
C ASP A 36 0.17 14.23 -5.63
N HIS A 37 -0.87 14.97 -5.34
CA HIS A 37 -2.02 15.16 -6.23
C HIS A 37 -2.02 16.55 -6.90
N ASN A 38 -0.86 17.02 -7.39
CA ASN A 38 -0.70 18.32 -8.01
C ASN A 38 -1.70 18.59 -9.14
N ASN A 39 -2.06 17.55 -9.90
CA ASN A 39 -2.98 17.66 -11.03
C ASN A 39 -4.45 17.73 -10.62
N GLN A 40 -4.75 17.42 -9.37
CA GLN A 40 -6.12 17.32 -8.87
C GLN A 40 -6.54 18.49 -7.96
N CYS A 41 -5.58 19.15 -7.31
CA CYS A 41 -5.84 20.36 -6.54
C CYS A 41 -5.29 21.59 -7.23
N LYS A 42 -6.16 22.54 -7.58
CA LYS A 42 -5.77 23.79 -8.28
C LYS A 42 -4.73 24.63 -7.53
N LYS A 43 -4.65 24.49 -6.21
CA LYS A 43 -3.69 25.20 -5.36
C LYS A 43 -3.16 24.28 -4.28
N LYS A 44 -1.89 23.96 -4.35
CA LYS A 44 -1.20 23.18 -3.34
C LYS A 44 -0.68 24.09 -2.24
N GLU A 45 -1.26 24.00 -1.08
CA GLU A 45 -0.89 24.80 0.09
C GLU A 45 0.25 24.19 0.90
N ARG A 46 0.41 22.85 0.85
CA ARG A 46 1.40 22.11 1.63
C ARG A 46 2.25 21.21 0.74
N SER A 47 3.38 20.76 1.28
CA SER A 47 4.23 19.78 0.61
C SER A 47 3.54 18.42 0.48
N SER A 48 4.03 17.59 -0.46
CA SER A 48 3.63 16.19 -0.60
C SER A 48 3.92 15.42 0.69
N VAL A 49 3.13 14.39 0.95
CA VAL A 49 3.35 13.48 2.07
C VAL A 49 4.19 12.30 1.59
N VAL A 50 5.21 11.94 2.36
CA VAL A 50 5.91 10.68 2.19
C VAL A 50 5.27 9.68 3.13
N PHE A 51 4.47 8.77 2.56
CA PHE A 51 3.73 7.77 3.31
C PHE A 51 4.59 6.50 3.46
N PRO A 52 4.94 6.09 4.69
CA PRO A 52 5.71 4.87 4.94
C PRO A 52 4.78 3.65 4.86
N HIS A 53 4.53 3.16 3.65
CA HIS A 53 3.58 2.07 3.39
C HIS A 53 3.99 0.78 4.10
N GLU A 54 5.28 0.43 4.06
CA GLU A 54 5.82 -0.75 4.73
C GLU A 54 5.47 -0.79 6.23
N THR A 55 5.68 0.32 6.94
CA THR A 55 5.36 0.42 8.38
C THR A 55 3.87 0.16 8.66
N HIS A 56 2.99 0.56 7.73
CA HIS A 56 1.55 0.31 7.88
C HIS A 56 1.21 -1.15 7.60
N MET A 57 1.80 -1.76 6.57
CA MET A 57 1.62 -3.17 6.25
C MET A 57 2.11 -4.12 7.35
N GLU A 58 3.13 -3.71 8.12
CA GLU A 58 3.62 -4.50 9.25
C GLU A 58 2.64 -4.54 10.44
N ASN A 59 1.71 -3.61 10.52
CA ASN A 59 0.86 -3.40 11.69
C ASN A 59 -0.64 -3.49 11.43
N PHE A 60 -1.08 -3.48 10.17
CA PHE A 60 -2.48 -3.43 9.77
C PHE A 60 -2.73 -4.25 8.52
N ASP A 61 -3.94 -4.75 8.35
CA ASP A 61 -4.37 -5.46 7.16
C ASP A 61 -4.59 -4.48 5.99
N CYS A 62 -4.37 -4.95 4.76
CA CYS A 62 -4.55 -4.14 3.55
C CYS A 62 -5.93 -3.48 3.49
N ILE A 63 -6.95 -4.24 3.85
CA ILE A 63 -8.36 -3.81 3.84
C ILE A 63 -8.74 -2.82 4.94
N ASP A 64 -7.88 -2.55 5.91
CA ASP A 64 -8.08 -1.47 6.88
C ASP A 64 -7.96 -0.08 6.22
N CYS A 65 -7.22 0.00 5.13
CA CYS A 65 -7.01 1.22 4.36
C CYS A 65 -7.67 1.16 2.97
N HIS A 66 -7.49 0.03 2.28
CA HIS A 66 -8.07 -0.18 0.95
C HIS A 66 -9.48 -0.72 1.05
N HIS A 67 -10.39 -0.16 0.27
CA HIS A 67 -11.79 -0.56 0.32
C HIS A 67 -12.50 -0.38 -1.02
N LYS A 68 -13.48 -1.23 -1.23
CA LYS A 68 -14.49 -1.15 -2.28
C LYS A 68 -15.81 -1.52 -1.64
N TYR A 69 -16.64 -0.54 -1.35
CA TYR A 69 -17.91 -0.79 -0.66
C TYR A 69 -19.03 -1.15 -1.62
N GLU A 70 -19.67 -2.29 -1.35
CA GLU A 70 -20.95 -2.67 -1.95
C GLU A 70 -21.91 -3.07 -0.82
N ASN A 71 -23.13 -2.53 -0.83
CA ASN A 71 -24.14 -2.81 0.19
C ASN A 71 -23.62 -2.65 1.65
N ASN A 72 -22.82 -1.63 1.92
CA ASN A 72 -22.17 -1.33 3.20
C ASN A 72 -21.13 -2.36 3.68
N SER A 73 -20.71 -3.28 2.81
CA SER A 73 -19.61 -4.22 3.10
C SER A 73 -18.40 -3.89 2.23
N ASN A 74 -17.19 -3.99 2.79
CA ASN A 74 -15.97 -3.93 1.99
C ASN A 74 -15.83 -5.26 1.24
N VAL A 75 -15.89 -5.21 -0.09
CA VAL A 75 -15.83 -6.38 -0.98
C VAL A 75 -14.52 -6.42 -1.78
N LEU A 76 -13.56 -5.57 -1.43
CA LEU A 76 -12.25 -5.56 -2.09
C LEU A 76 -11.55 -6.89 -1.86
N ASP A 77 -11.09 -7.51 -2.95
CA ASP A 77 -10.20 -8.66 -2.90
C ASP A 77 -8.74 -8.16 -2.80
N GLU A 78 -7.98 -8.70 -1.86
CA GLU A 78 -6.57 -8.33 -1.69
C GLU A 78 -5.72 -8.68 -2.91
N ASP A 79 -6.11 -9.67 -3.69
CA ASP A 79 -5.46 -10.03 -4.96
C ASP A 79 -5.59 -8.93 -6.03
N GLU A 80 -6.55 -7.98 -5.87
CA GLU A 80 -6.67 -6.79 -6.72
C GLU A 80 -5.62 -5.70 -6.39
N LEU A 81 -4.93 -5.81 -5.25
CA LEU A 81 -3.96 -4.82 -4.74
C LEU A 81 -2.57 -4.98 -5.38
N GLU A 82 -2.51 -4.92 -6.70
CA GLU A 82 -1.25 -4.97 -7.45
C GLU A 82 -0.58 -3.60 -7.53
N GLU A 83 0.76 -3.57 -7.43
CA GLU A 83 1.52 -2.34 -7.61
C GLU A 83 1.27 -1.73 -9.00
N GLY A 84 0.96 -0.43 -9.01
CA GLY A 84 0.68 0.31 -10.23
C GLY A 84 -0.75 0.18 -10.75
N ASN A 85 -1.62 -0.58 -10.10
CA ASN A 85 -3.03 -0.61 -10.42
C ASN A 85 -3.68 0.75 -10.06
N PRO A 86 -4.16 1.54 -11.04
CA PRO A 86 -4.75 2.85 -10.78
C PRO A 86 -6.10 2.77 -10.07
N ASP A 87 -6.81 1.65 -10.17
CA ASP A 87 -8.18 1.51 -9.68
C ASP A 87 -8.26 1.35 -8.15
N ILE A 88 -7.14 0.95 -7.52
CA ILE A 88 -7.03 0.85 -6.06
C ILE A 88 -6.64 2.17 -5.38
N MET A 89 -6.34 3.21 -6.15
CA MET A 89 -5.98 4.51 -5.58
C MET A 89 -7.22 5.25 -5.06
N CYS A 90 -7.08 5.95 -3.92
CA CYS A 90 -8.16 6.77 -3.36
C CYS A 90 -8.79 7.69 -4.40
N SER A 91 -7.95 8.24 -5.29
CA SER A 91 -8.37 9.15 -6.38
C SER A 91 -9.18 8.49 -7.49
N ALA A 92 -9.21 7.17 -7.59
CA ALA A 92 -10.02 6.47 -8.58
C ALA A 92 -11.52 6.65 -8.32
N CYS A 93 -11.91 6.52 -7.06
CA CYS A 93 -13.30 6.62 -6.61
C CYS A 93 -13.63 7.99 -6.02
N HIS A 94 -12.73 8.57 -5.22
CA HIS A 94 -12.91 9.88 -4.59
C HIS A 94 -12.57 11.02 -5.56
N LYS A 95 -13.33 11.09 -6.66
CA LYS A 95 -13.17 12.08 -7.72
C LYS A 95 -13.66 13.45 -7.26
N MET A 96 -12.89 14.46 -7.63
CA MET A 96 -13.12 15.84 -7.23
C MET A 96 -14.23 16.50 -8.06
N ASN A 97 -15.41 16.61 -7.45
CA ASN A 97 -16.41 17.57 -7.94
C ASN A 97 -16.29 18.93 -7.25
N THR A 98 -15.57 19.01 -6.12
CA THR A 98 -15.33 20.21 -5.35
C THR A 98 -13.89 20.25 -4.87
N GLN A 99 -13.40 21.45 -4.60
CA GLN A 99 -12.03 21.72 -4.22
C GLN A 99 -11.59 20.83 -3.03
N CYS A 100 -10.72 19.83 -3.32
CA CYS A 100 -10.03 18.99 -2.35
C CYS A 100 -10.85 17.94 -1.56
N GLN A 101 -11.89 17.36 -2.12
CA GLN A 101 -12.56 16.20 -1.49
C GLN A 101 -11.58 15.07 -1.15
N LEU A 102 -10.56 14.85 -1.99
CA LEU A 102 -9.49 13.88 -1.74
C LEU A 102 -8.65 14.23 -0.50
N MET A 103 -8.45 15.52 -0.22
CA MET A 103 -7.79 15.98 1.01
C MET A 103 -8.60 15.56 2.25
N ASP A 104 -9.91 15.72 2.24
CA ASP A 104 -10.78 15.34 3.34
C ASP A 104 -10.76 13.83 3.56
N VAL A 105 -10.72 13.04 2.47
CA VAL A 105 -10.60 11.58 2.52
C VAL A 105 -9.29 11.16 3.20
N TYR A 106 -8.14 11.69 2.79
CA TYR A 106 -6.86 11.37 3.43
C TYR A 106 -6.81 11.83 4.89
N HIS A 107 -7.26 13.05 5.17
CA HIS A 107 -7.29 13.53 6.55
C HIS A 107 -8.23 12.71 7.43
N GLY A 108 -9.41 12.36 6.93
CA GLY A 108 -10.35 11.51 7.64
C GLY A 108 -9.77 10.14 7.96
N GLN A 109 -9.19 9.47 6.96
CA GLN A 109 -8.62 8.13 7.11
C GLN A 109 -7.37 8.16 8.02
N CYS A 110 -6.36 8.96 7.67
CA CYS A 110 -5.09 8.95 8.39
C CYS A 110 -5.22 9.51 9.81
N LEU A 111 -5.77 10.71 9.98
CA LEU A 111 -5.90 11.33 11.31
C LEU A 111 -6.95 10.60 12.16
N GLY A 112 -8.01 10.06 11.55
CA GLY A 112 -9.00 9.26 12.24
C GLY A 112 -8.38 8.03 12.89
N CYS A 113 -7.60 7.27 12.12
CA CYS A 113 -6.87 6.10 12.60
C CYS A 113 -5.80 6.47 13.64
N HIS A 114 -4.95 7.47 13.37
CA HIS A 114 -3.91 7.91 14.29
C HIS A 114 -4.45 8.45 15.62
N ASN A 115 -5.59 9.11 15.61
CA ASN A 115 -6.25 9.55 16.84
C ASN A 115 -6.85 8.40 17.63
N LYS A 116 -7.49 7.45 16.94
CA LYS A 116 -8.08 6.24 17.54
C LYS A 116 -7.00 5.34 18.17
N ASN A 117 -5.87 5.19 17.48
CA ASN A 117 -4.77 4.32 17.89
C ASN A 117 -3.67 5.04 18.68
N LYS A 118 -3.92 6.26 19.17
CA LYS A 118 -2.95 7.07 19.91
C LYS A 118 -2.20 6.34 21.03
N LYS A 119 -2.89 5.43 21.72
CA LYS A 119 -2.31 4.64 22.82
C LYS A 119 -1.36 3.55 22.32
N ASN A 120 -1.60 3.03 21.12
CA ASN A 120 -0.83 1.92 20.53
C ASN A 120 0.37 2.44 19.72
N CYS A 121 0.22 3.56 19.00
CA CYS A 121 1.31 4.17 18.24
C CYS A 121 2.29 4.99 19.11
N GLY A 122 1.96 5.28 20.37
CA GLY A 122 2.80 6.10 21.23
C GLY A 122 3.00 7.52 20.70
N LEU A 123 4.25 8.03 20.79
CA LEU A 123 4.63 9.36 20.30
C LEU A 123 4.86 9.41 18.79
N ASP A 124 5.05 8.26 18.15
CA ASP A 124 5.48 8.17 16.74
C ASP A 124 4.31 8.25 15.74
N CYS A 125 3.07 8.31 16.24
CA CYS A 125 1.87 8.45 15.42
C CYS A 125 1.68 9.91 14.99
N PRO A 126 1.95 10.28 13.73
CA PRO A 126 1.88 11.65 13.25
C PRO A 126 0.44 12.19 13.29
N ARG A 127 0.24 13.37 13.86
CA ARG A 127 -1.09 13.99 14.04
C ARG A 127 -1.12 15.47 13.73
N LEU A 128 0.04 16.11 13.68
CA LEU A 128 0.14 17.53 13.36
C LEU A 128 0.42 17.70 11.87
N CYS A 129 0.01 18.82 11.31
CA CYS A 129 0.22 19.10 9.90
C CYS A 129 1.67 18.91 9.45
N ASN A 130 2.64 19.32 10.26
CA ASN A 130 4.07 19.24 9.93
C ASN A 130 4.65 17.85 10.08
N ASP A 131 3.98 16.93 10.77
CA ASP A 131 4.43 15.54 10.91
C ASP A 131 4.28 14.80 9.59
N CYS A 132 3.22 15.11 8.82
CA CYS A 132 2.94 14.53 7.52
C CYS A 132 3.42 15.43 6.36
N HIS A 133 3.34 16.75 6.52
CA HIS A 133 3.71 17.73 5.51
C HIS A 133 4.99 18.47 5.91
N PRO A 134 6.18 17.97 5.57
CA PRO A 134 7.43 18.62 5.92
C PRO A 134 7.49 20.03 5.31
N LYS A 135 8.10 20.96 6.05
CA LYS A 135 8.28 22.34 5.53
C LYS A 135 9.11 22.30 4.26
N LYS A 136 8.67 22.99 3.21
CA LYS A 136 9.53 23.21 2.03
C LYS A 136 10.83 23.87 2.49
N LYS A 137 11.96 23.21 2.25
CA LYS A 137 13.25 23.90 2.38
C LYS A 137 13.25 25.04 1.37
N ARG A 138 13.44 26.26 1.87
CA ARG A 138 13.64 27.47 1.04
C ARG A 138 15.00 27.41 0.39
#